data_13c23aeb06496b264e2ab9e312777038
#
_entry.id   13c23aeb06496b264e2ab9e312777038
#
_cell.length_a   1.000
_cell.length_b   1.000
_cell.length_c   1.000
_cell.angle_alpha   90.00
_cell.angle_beta   90.00
_cell.angle_gamma   90.00
#
_symmetry.space_group_name_H-M   'P 1'
#
loop_
_entity.id
_entity.type
_entity.pdbx_description
1 polymer ?
#
loop_
_entity_poly.entity_id
_entity_poly.type
_entity_poly.pdbx_seq_one_letter_code
_entity_poly.pdbx_strand_id
1 'polypeptide(L)'
;MEHTFKTFGTMLDCSRNAVMTVDAVKRWIDLTAKLGCNTLHLYMEDTYEVDGHPYFGHLRGRYSKAELKQIDAYAAAHGMQVIPCIQTLAHVNALFHWPVYREAVSYTHLTL
;
A
#
# COMPACT_ATOMS: atom_id res chain seq x y z
N MET A 1 -20.54 15.69 -7.54
CA MET A 1 -21.34 14.52 -7.96
C MET A 1 -21.97 13.89 -6.71
N GLU A 2 -23.27 13.69 -6.75
CA GLU A 2 -23.94 12.94 -5.68
C GLU A 2 -23.69 11.44 -5.86
N HIS A 3 -23.43 10.76 -4.75
CA HIS A 3 -23.19 9.32 -4.74
C HIS A 3 -24.34 8.59 -4.06
N THR A 4 -24.74 7.46 -4.63
CA THR A 4 -25.61 6.50 -3.97
C THR A 4 -24.89 5.84 -2.79
N PHE A 5 -23.56 5.71 -2.88
CA PHE A 5 -22.73 5.09 -1.85
C PHE A 5 -21.95 6.14 -1.07
N LYS A 6 -21.78 5.92 0.23
CA LYS A 6 -20.94 6.77 1.10
C LYS A 6 -19.45 6.62 0.78
N THR A 7 -19.06 5.42 0.38
CA THR A 7 -17.69 5.09 -0.01
C THR A 7 -17.67 4.59 -1.43
N PHE A 8 -16.89 5.26 -2.25
CA PHE A 8 -16.69 4.89 -3.65
C PHE A 8 -15.23 5.11 -3.99
N GLY A 9 -14.53 4.05 -4.38
CA GLY A 9 -13.10 4.16 -4.55
C GLY A 9 -12.49 3.06 -5.41
N THR A 10 -11.18 3.08 -5.45
CA THR A 10 -10.35 2.12 -6.18
C THR A 10 -9.31 1.52 -5.27
N MET A 11 -8.74 0.41 -5.69
CA MET A 11 -7.61 -0.24 -5.04
C MET A 11 -6.45 -0.35 -6.02
N LEU A 12 -5.28 0.12 -5.61
CA LEU A 12 -4.03 -0.09 -6.33
C LEU A 12 -3.26 -1.23 -5.68
N ASP A 13 -2.91 -2.22 -6.48
CA ASP A 13 -2.09 -3.34 -6.03
C ASP A 13 -0.60 -2.94 -6.08
N CYS A 14 0.02 -2.82 -4.90
CA CYS A 14 1.43 -2.52 -4.73
C CYS A 14 2.27 -3.77 -4.45
N SER A 15 1.68 -4.97 -4.56
CA SER A 15 2.35 -6.22 -4.19
C SER A 15 3.03 -6.95 -5.35
N ARG A 16 2.72 -6.59 -6.59
CA ARG A 16 3.11 -7.36 -7.80
C ARG A 16 4.11 -6.61 -8.68
N ASN A 17 5.32 -6.39 -8.21
CA ASN A 17 6.48 -5.93 -9.02
C ASN A 17 6.31 -4.61 -9.81
N ALA A 18 5.23 -3.89 -9.60
CA ALA A 18 4.94 -2.66 -10.32
C ALA A 18 4.35 -1.60 -9.38
N VAL A 19 5.09 -1.30 -8.33
CA VAL A 19 4.73 -0.23 -7.41
C VAL A 19 4.79 1.11 -8.15
N MET A 20 3.66 1.83 -8.16
CA MET A 20 3.58 3.12 -8.84
C MET A 20 4.45 4.16 -8.14
N THR A 21 5.08 5.03 -8.91
CA THR A 21 5.78 6.20 -8.35
C THR A 21 4.77 7.14 -7.66
N VAL A 22 5.26 7.98 -6.76
CA VAL A 22 4.40 8.99 -6.10
C VAL A 22 3.66 9.85 -7.12
N ASP A 23 4.36 10.29 -8.18
CA ASP A 23 3.73 11.10 -9.24
C ASP A 23 2.63 10.34 -9.99
N ALA A 24 2.84 9.06 -10.24
CA ALA A 24 1.83 8.22 -10.88
C ALA A 24 0.60 8.04 -9.97
N VAL A 25 0.80 7.86 -8.67
CA VAL A 25 -0.31 7.79 -7.69
C VAL A 25 -1.07 9.11 -7.65
N LYS A 26 -0.38 10.24 -7.68
CA LYS A 26 -1.03 11.56 -7.73
C LYS A 26 -1.91 11.71 -8.97
N ARG A 27 -1.42 11.28 -10.14
CA ARG A 27 -2.22 11.28 -11.37
C ARG A 27 -3.43 10.37 -11.28
N TRP A 28 -3.29 9.24 -10.63
CA TRP A 28 -4.41 8.33 -10.36
C TRP A 28 -5.46 8.97 -9.45
N ILE A 29 -5.01 9.67 -8.41
CA ILE A 29 -5.89 10.43 -7.52
C ILE A 29 -6.66 11.51 -8.31
N ASP A 30 -5.96 12.28 -9.16
CA ASP A 30 -6.59 13.30 -10.00
C ASP A 30 -7.71 12.71 -10.87
N LEU A 31 -7.41 11.61 -11.54
CA LEU A 31 -8.36 10.94 -12.43
C LEU A 31 -9.57 10.40 -11.68
N THR A 32 -9.33 9.68 -10.59
CA THR A 32 -10.40 9.01 -9.84
C THR A 32 -11.24 10.01 -9.04
N ALA A 33 -10.65 11.10 -8.57
CA ALA A 33 -11.41 12.20 -7.94
C ALA A 33 -12.40 12.83 -8.93
N LYS A 34 -12.00 13.00 -10.18
CA LYS A 34 -12.91 13.50 -11.24
C LYS A 34 -14.06 12.54 -11.51
N LEU A 35 -13.85 11.25 -11.32
CA LEU A 35 -14.90 10.22 -11.44
C LEU A 35 -15.79 10.13 -10.21
N GLY A 36 -15.51 10.93 -9.18
CA GLY A 36 -16.28 10.97 -7.95
C GLY A 36 -15.81 10.03 -6.86
N CYS A 37 -14.64 9.40 -7.01
CA CYS A 37 -14.07 8.55 -5.94
C CYS A 37 -13.67 9.39 -4.74
N ASN A 38 -13.92 8.85 -3.54
CA ASN A 38 -13.53 9.45 -2.26
C ASN A 38 -12.60 8.55 -1.45
N THR A 39 -12.20 7.42 -1.99
CA THR A 39 -11.35 6.44 -1.28
C THR A 39 -10.34 5.83 -2.24
N LEU A 40 -9.10 5.72 -1.77
CA LEU A 40 -8.03 4.98 -2.45
C LEU A 40 -7.47 3.95 -1.49
N HIS A 41 -7.57 2.68 -1.84
CA HIS A 41 -6.93 1.59 -1.13
C HIS A 41 -5.56 1.30 -1.76
N LEU A 42 -4.52 1.22 -0.93
CA LEU A 42 -3.20 0.73 -1.34
C LEU A 42 -3.04 -0.69 -0.79
N TYR A 43 -3.07 -1.66 -1.67
CA TYR A 43 -2.87 -3.06 -1.30
C TYR A 43 -1.37 -3.34 -1.19
N MET A 44 -0.90 -3.51 0.04
CA MET A 44 0.53 -3.60 0.36
C MET A 44 0.83 -4.90 1.09
N GLU A 45 1.86 -5.60 0.64
CA GLU A 45 2.43 -6.72 1.39
C GLU A 45 3.59 -6.20 2.24
N ASP A 46 4.72 -5.93 1.59
CA ASP A 46 5.94 -5.40 2.21
C ASP A 46 6.43 -4.11 1.53
N THR A 47 5.59 -3.42 0.77
CA THR A 47 6.00 -2.30 -0.08
C THR A 47 5.91 -0.95 0.63
N TYR A 48 6.26 -0.92 1.89
CA TYR A 48 6.38 0.29 2.71
C TYR A 48 7.56 0.16 3.67
N GLU A 49 8.08 1.30 4.12
CA GLU A 49 9.24 1.35 4.99
C GLU A 49 8.85 1.11 6.45
N VAL A 50 9.64 0.29 7.15
CA VAL A 50 9.48 0.04 8.58
C VAL A 50 10.78 0.39 9.30
N ASP A 51 10.70 1.24 10.31
CA ASP A 51 11.86 1.66 11.10
C ASP A 51 12.53 0.46 11.78
N GLY A 52 13.86 0.41 11.67
CA GLY A 52 14.65 -0.67 12.24
C GLY A 52 14.62 -1.99 11.45
N HIS A 53 13.93 -2.01 10.31
CA HIS A 53 13.80 -3.21 9.45
C HIS A 53 14.22 -2.91 8.00
N PRO A 54 15.54 -2.77 7.71
CA PRO A 54 16.02 -2.35 6.39
C PRO A 54 15.71 -3.35 5.28
N TYR A 55 15.51 -4.63 5.61
CA TYR A 55 15.16 -5.67 4.64
C TYR A 55 13.66 -5.79 4.37
N PHE A 56 12.83 -5.14 5.18
CA PHE A 56 11.39 -5.13 4.95
C PHE A 56 11.10 -4.32 3.68
N GLY A 57 10.56 -4.97 2.67
CA GLY A 57 10.29 -4.36 1.37
C GLY A 57 11.53 -3.97 0.55
N HIS A 58 12.71 -4.50 0.90
CA HIS A 58 13.96 -4.21 0.19
C HIS A 58 13.87 -4.67 -1.26
N LEU A 59 14.27 -3.80 -2.20
CA LEU A 59 14.23 -4.01 -3.65
C LEU A 59 12.82 -4.23 -4.23
N ARG A 60 11.77 -3.88 -3.48
CA ARG A 60 10.38 -4.04 -3.89
C ARG A 60 9.73 -2.73 -4.36
N GLY A 61 10.47 -1.65 -4.46
CA GLY A 61 9.90 -0.34 -4.78
C GLY A 61 9.05 0.25 -3.66
N ARG A 62 9.36 -0.10 -2.42
CA ARG A 62 8.61 0.32 -1.23
C ARG A 62 8.54 1.85 -1.10
N TYR A 63 7.43 2.31 -0.57
CA TYR A 63 7.26 3.73 -0.22
C TYR A 63 7.94 4.07 1.10
N SER A 64 8.62 5.20 1.14
CA SER A 64 9.08 5.79 2.39
C SER A 64 7.91 6.42 3.15
N LYS A 65 8.13 6.70 4.44
CA LYS A 65 7.14 7.44 5.25
C LYS A 65 6.83 8.81 4.65
N ALA A 66 7.87 9.50 4.15
CA ALA A 66 7.70 10.81 3.53
C ALA A 66 6.84 10.72 2.26
N GLU A 67 7.06 9.71 1.44
CA GLU A 67 6.27 9.47 0.24
C GLU A 67 4.82 9.15 0.56
N LEU A 68 4.56 8.29 1.55
CA LEU A 68 3.19 7.99 1.98
C LEU A 68 2.48 9.22 2.54
N LYS A 69 3.18 10.08 3.29
CA LYS A 69 2.62 11.36 3.75
C LYS A 69 2.28 12.29 2.59
N GLN A 70 3.10 12.32 1.55
CA GLN A 70 2.79 13.10 0.34
C GLN A 70 1.53 12.59 -0.35
N ILE A 71 1.41 11.27 -0.50
CA ILE A 71 0.22 10.65 -1.12
C ILE A 71 -1.03 10.97 -0.30
N ASP A 72 -0.95 10.81 1.01
CA ASP A 72 -2.08 11.08 1.91
C ASP A 72 -2.53 12.54 1.86
N ALA A 73 -1.58 13.47 1.95
CA ALA A 73 -1.88 14.89 1.88
C ALA A 73 -2.47 15.29 0.52
N TYR A 74 -1.94 14.74 -0.57
CA TYR A 74 -2.46 15.00 -1.91
C TYR A 74 -3.89 14.48 -2.08
N ALA A 75 -4.14 13.26 -1.61
CA ALA A 75 -5.47 12.67 -1.62
C ALA A 75 -6.47 13.49 -0.79
N ALA A 76 -6.09 13.90 0.41
CA ALA A 76 -6.92 14.73 1.28
C ALA A 76 -7.30 16.06 0.61
N ALA A 77 -6.37 16.69 -0.12
CA ALA A 77 -6.63 17.91 -0.87
C ALA A 77 -7.66 17.70 -1.99
N HIS A 78 -7.86 16.47 -2.44
CA HIS A 78 -8.85 16.07 -3.45
C HIS A 78 -10.10 15.43 -2.85
N GLY A 79 -10.29 15.53 -1.53
CA GLY A 79 -11.44 14.95 -0.84
C GLY A 79 -11.41 13.42 -0.77
N MET A 80 -10.23 12.81 -0.84
CA MET A 80 -10.05 11.38 -0.89
C MET A 80 -9.30 10.88 0.34
N GLN A 81 -9.75 9.78 0.92
CA GLN A 81 -9.09 9.07 2.01
C GLN A 81 -8.23 7.95 1.44
N VAL A 82 -6.99 7.83 1.92
CA VAL A 82 -6.10 6.71 1.60
C VAL A 82 -6.19 5.67 2.71
N ILE A 83 -6.43 4.41 2.33
CA ILE A 83 -6.55 3.29 3.27
C ILE A 83 -5.50 2.25 2.90
N PRO A 84 -4.52 2.00 3.75
CA PRO A 84 -3.57 0.91 3.53
C PRO A 84 -4.22 -0.44 3.84
N CYS A 85 -4.05 -1.39 2.93
CA CYS A 85 -4.47 -2.78 3.13
C CYS A 85 -3.20 -3.60 3.38
N ILE A 86 -2.87 -3.79 4.66
CA ILE A 86 -1.63 -4.42 5.09
C ILE A 86 -1.88 -5.90 5.39
N GLN A 87 -1.04 -6.76 4.81
CA GLN A 87 -1.10 -8.20 5.03
C GLN A 87 -0.30 -8.59 6.28
N THR A 88 -0.92 -9.38 7.15
CA THR A 88 -0.29 -9.82 8.40
C THR A 88 -0.31 -11.32 8.60
N LEU A 89 -1.36 -12.01 8.14
CA LEU A 89 -1.54 -13.45 8.33
C LEU A 89 -1.24 -14.28 7.08
N ALA A 90 -1.22 -13.67 5.92
CA ALA A 90 -0.99 -14.31 4.64
C ALA A 90 -0.28 -13.36 3.68
N HIS A 91 0.13 -13.87 2.52
CA HIS A 91 0.77 -13.07 1.45
C HIS A 91 2.04 -12.33 1.89
N VAL A 92 2.84 -12.96 2.75
CA VAL A 92 4.10 -12.38 3.26
C VAL A 92 5.35 -13.11 2.74
N ASN A 93 5.21 -13.90 1.68
CA ASN A 93 6.32 -14.69 1.10
C ASN A 93 7.50 -13.84 0.67
N ALA A 94 7.27 -12.66 0.15
CA ALA A 94 8.33 -11.75 -0.25
C ALA A 94 9.21 -11.33 0.92
N LEU A 95 8.62 -11.17 2.10
CA LEU A 95 9.33 -10.88 3.33
C LEU A 95 10.24 -12.03 3.73
N PHE A 96 9.75 -13.27 3.63
CA PHE A 96 10.48 -14.47 4.03
C PHE A 96 11.64 -14.84 3.10
N HIS A 97 11.78 -14.16 1.98
CA HIS A 97 12.96 -14.27 1.13
C HIS A 97 14.24 -13.87 1.90
N TRP A 98 14.13 -12.96 2.86
CA TRP A 98 15.28 -12.45 3.61
C TRP A 98 15.55 -13.31 4.86
N PRO A 99 16.82 -13.75 5.06
CA PRO A 99 17.16 -14.66 6.17
C PRO A 99 16.75 -14.17 7.55
N VAL A 100 16.78 -12.87 7.78
CA VAL A 100 16.43 -12.25 9.07
C VAL A 100 14.99 -12.54 9.51
N TYR A 101 14.10 -12.87 8.58
CA TYR A 101 12.69 -13.17 8.87
C TYR A 101 12.34 -14.65 8.82
N ARG A 102 13.32 -15.55 8.66
CA ARG A 102 13.06 -16.99 8.51
C ARG A 102 12.42 -17.63 9.74
N GLU A 103 12.71 -17.13 10.92
CA GLU A 103 12.07 -17.62 12.14
C GLU A 103 10.54 -17.44 12.10
N ALA A 104 10.07 -16.35 11.54
CA ALA A 104 8.65 -16.10 11.39
C ALA A 104 7.95 -17.13 10.50
N VAL A 105 8.66 -17.72 9.53
CA VAL A 105 8.12 -18.76 8.65
C VAL A 105 7.70 -20.00 9.45
N SER A 106 8.50 -20.41 10.43
CA SER A 106 8.20 -21.58 11.26
C SER A 106 6.87 -21.43 11.99
N TYR A 107 6.60 -20.27 12.53
CA TYR A 107 5.33 -19.97 13.19
C TYR A 107 4.17 -19.94 12.20
N THR A 108 4.36 -19.37 11.04
CA THR A 108 3.34 -19.29 9.99
C THR A 108 2.93 -20.69 9.52
N HIS A 109 3.89 -21.61 9.33
CA HIS A 109 3.62 -22.98 8.93
C HIS A 109 2.88 -23.78 10.00
N LEU A 110 3.11 -23.50 11.27
CA LEU A 110 2.46 -24.19 12.39
C LEU A 110 1.03 -23.72 12.62
N THR A 111 0.68 -22.54 12.16
CA THR A 111 -0.65 -21.94 12.33
C THR A 111 -1.58 -22.13 11.13
N LEU A 112 -1.07 -22.60 10.01
CA LEU A 112 -1.82 -22.91 8.81
C LEU A 112 -2.12 -24.41 8.72
#